data_701a8596f5607c6291cee3e5afbc584f
#
_entry.id   701a8596f5607c6291cee3e5afbc584f
#
_cell.length_a   1.000
_cell.length_b   1.000
_cell.length_c   1.000
_cell.angle_alpha   90.00
_cell.angle_beta   90.00
_cell.angle_gamma   90.00
#
_symmetry.space_group_name_H-M   'P 1'
#
loop_
_entity.id
_entity.type
_entity.pdbx_description
1 polymer ?
#
loop_
_entity_poly.entity_id
_entity_poly.type
_entity_poly.pdbx_seq_one_letter_code
_entity_poly.pdbx_strand_id
1 'polypeptide(L)'
;ILLPNFPIPEKFQIHKKAEKIDDKTTLTADTLNQWEYLKHLAFEGAKKRYKEISPEIEERLNFELFTIKTMGFAGYFLIVADFIKAGRDLGVFVGPGRGSAAGSVVAYCTGITNIDPIKYNLLFERFLNPDRKSMPDIDTDFDDEGREKVLNYVVEKYGKNQVAQIITYGTMAAKTSIKDVARVLDLPLNDANMLTKLVPERPGIELDRVLHAPLSGAGGLTDKEKENLSSDDMELIRKLRDIYKTESAQSKVLKEALILEGSVRNTGVHAAGIIIAPKDLTEIIPVATAKDSELYVTQYEGTVVEDAGVIKMDFLGLRTLTIIRDALKLIKENHGVEIDIDTIPLDDKKTFELY
;
A
#
# COMPACT_ATOMS: atom_id res chain seq x y z
N ILE A 1 -12.35 9.36 10.76
CA ILE A 1 -12.07 8.94 9.38
C ILE A 1 -13.37 8.93 8.62
N LEU A 2 -13.35 9.53 7.44
CA LEU A 2 -14.51 9.65 6.56
C LEU A 2 -14.48 8.48 5.58
N LEU A 3 -15.34 7.48 5.79
CA LEU A 3 -15.56 6.39 4.85
C LEU A 3 -16.62 6.79 3.80
N PRO A 4 -16.45 6.39 2.54
CA PRO A 4 -17.49 6.57 1.53
C PRO A 4 -18.75 5.80 1.93
N ASN A 5 -19.89 6.34 1.53
CA ASN A 5 -21.16 5.69 1.80
C ASN A 5 -21.34 4.48 0.87
N PHE A 6 -21.34 3.27 1.43
CA PHE A 6 -21.56 2.06 0.67
C PHE A 6 -23.07 1.79 0.55
N PRO A 7 -23.64 1.70 -0.66
CA PRO A 7 -25.06 1.43 -0.84
C PRO A 7 -25.41 0.00 -0.38
N ILE A 8 -26.31 -0.10 0.58
CA ILE A 8 -26.79 -1.38 1.11
C ILE A 8 -28.24 -1.63 0.72
N PRO A 9 -28.65 -2.91 0.48
CA PRO A 9 -30.02 -3.24 0.15
C PRO A 9 -31.00 -2.83 1.26
N GLU A 10 -32.21 -2.40 0.88
CA GLU A 10 -33.24 -1.90 1.81
C GLU A 10 -33.53 -2.83 2.98
N LYS A 11 -33.56 -4.15 2.75
CA LYS A 11 -33.79 -5.15 3.79
C LYS A 11 -32.81 -5.13 4.95
N PHE A 12 -31.61 -4.50 4.77
CA PHE A 12 -30.60 -4.33 5.82
C PHE A 12 -30.61 -2.92 6.43
N GLN A 13 -31.47 -2.02 5.98
CA GLN A 13 -31.65 -0.68 6.53
C GLN A 13 -32.57 -0.67 7.74
N ILE A 14 -32.26 -1.54 8.72
CA ILE A 14 -33.10 -1.81 9.89
C ILE A 14 -32.88 -0.83 11.03
N HIS A 15 -31.65 -0.33 11.20
CA HIS A 15 -31.32 0.65 12.22
C HIS A 15 -31.71 2.06 11.72
N LYS A 16 -32.43 2.81 12.57
CA LYS A 16 -32.87 4.18 12.27
C LYS A 16 -32.22 5.22 13.15
N LYS A 17 -31.49 4.79 14.19
CA LYS A 17 -30.82 5.66 15.16
C LYS A 17 -29.42 5.16 15.45
N ALA A 18 -28.54 6.06 15.88
CA ALA A 18 -27.24 5.73 16.39
C ALA A 18 -27.34 4.88 17.68
N GLU A 19 -26.36 4.02 17.88
CA GLU A 19 -26.20 3.15 19.06
C GLU A 19 -24.91 3.52 19.78
N LYS A 20 -24.98 3.75 21.10
CA LYS A 20 -23.82 3.95 21.94
C LYS A 20 -23.25 2.58 22.32
N ILE A 21 -22.02 2.31 21.90
CA ILE A 21 -21.32 1.05 22.19
C ILE A 21 -20.61 1.14 23.55
N ASP A 22 -19.94 2.25 23.79
CA ASP A 22 -19.25 2.56 25.04
C ASP A 22 -19.25 4.08 25.30
N ASP A 23 -18.54 4.55 26.34
CA ASP A 23 -18.52 5.98 26.68
C ASP A 23 -17.84 6.87 25.64
N LYS A 24 -17.06 6.28 24.72
CA LYS A 24 -16.29 7.01 23.69
C LYS A 24 -16.80 6.73 22.27
N THR A 25 -17.52 5.63 22.06
CA THR A 25 -17.88 5.12 20.75
C THR A 25 -19.38 5.13 20.54
N THR A 26 -19.84 5.89 19.55
CA THR A 26 -21.24 5.89 19.09
C THR A 26 -21.24 5.57 17.60
N LEU A 27 -21.92 4.51 17.22
CA LEU A 27 -22.07 4.11 15.82
C LEU A 27 -23.32 4.73 15.22
N THR A 28 -23.21 5.28 14.01
CA THR A 28 -24.34 5.82 13.26
C THR A 28 -25.28 4.70 12.81
N ALA A 29 -26.52 5.02 12.47
CA ALA A 29 -27.45 4.06 11.86
C ALA A 29 -26.87 3.43 10.60
N ASP A 30 -26.18 4.22 9.77
CA ASP A 30 -25.57 3.74 8.54
C ASP A 30 -24.44 2.73 8.82
N THR A 31 -23.58 2.99 9.79
CA THR A 31 -22.51 2.06 10.20
C THR A 31 -23.12 0.73 10.71
N LEU A 32 -24.19 0.81 11.50
CA LEU A 32 -24.89 -0.39 12.00
C LEU A 32 -25.52 -1.19 10.86
N ASN A 33 -26.16 -0.51 9.92
CA ASN A 33 -26.77 -1.14 8.75
C ASN A 33 -25.71 -1.78 7.83
N GLN A 34 -24.57 -1.13 7.64
CA GLN A 34 -23.42 -1.71 6.92
C GLN A 34 -22.90 -2.96 7.62
N TRP A 35 -22.83 -2.96 8.95
CA TRP A 35 -22.43 -4.14 9.71
C TRP A 35 -23.41 -5.30 9.56
N GLU A 36 -24.72 -5.07 9.59
CA GLU A 36 -25.71 -6.12 9.36
C GLU A 36 -25.55 -6.75 7.98
N TYR A 37 -25.27 -5.93 6.97
CA TYR A 37 -25.04 -6.42 5.61
C TYR A 37 -23.71 -7.20 5.51
N LEU A 38 -22.65 -6.71 6.12
CA LEU A 38 -21.36 -7.43 6.16
C LEU A 38 -21.51 -8.78 6.86
N LYS A 39 -22.22 -8.81 8.01
CA LYS A 39 -22.50 -10.05 8.73
C LYS A 39 -23.22 -11.06 7.85
N HIS A 40 -24.27 -10.63 7.13
CA HIS A 40 -24.98 -11.49 6.19
C HIS A 40 -24.03 -12.05 5.12
N LEU A 41 -23.21 -11.20 4.48
CA LEU A 41 -22.28 -11.63 3.45
C LEU A 41 -21.22 -12.60 3.99
N ALA A 42 -20.71 -12.37 5.19
CA ALA A 42 -19.72 -13.24 5.83
C ALA A 42 -20.29 -14.63 6.09
N PHE A 43 -21.51 -14.75 6.63
CA PHE A 43 -22.14 -16.05 6.87
C PHE A 43 -22.55 -16.76 5.57
N GLU A 44 -23.06 -16.04 4.56
CA GLU A 44 -23.32 -16.63 3.25
C GLU A 44 -22.02 -17.10 2.55
N GLY A 45 -20.95 -16.35 2.71
CA GLY A 45 -19.64 -16.75 2.24
C GLY A 45 -19.09 -17.97 2.99
N ALA A 46 -19.27 -18.03 4.31
CA ALA A 46 -18.84 -19.17 5.11
C ALA A 46 -19.50 -20.48 4.65
N LYS A 47 -20.81 -20.46 4.33
CA LYS A 47 -21.53 -21.62 3.76
C LYS A 47 -20.94 -22.10 2.43
N LYS A 48 -20.30 -21.20 1.66
CA LYS A 48 -19.66 -21.53 0.37
C LYS A 48 -18.22 -22.01 0.54
N ARG A 49 -17.50 -21.48 1.54
CA ARG A 49 -16.08 -21.74 1.78
C ARG A 49 -15.83 -22.98 2.62
N TYR A 50 -16.70 -23.25 3.57
CA TYR A 50 -16.61 -24.40 4.47
C TYR A 50 -17.70 -25.41 4.15
N LYS A 51 -17.36 -26.70 4.20
CA LYS A 51 -18.35 -27.78 4.03
C LYS A 51 -19.39 -27.76 5.13
N GLU A 52 -18.96 -27.41 6.34
CA GLU A 52 -19.77 -27.29 7.54
C GLU A 52 -19.19 -26.12 8.36
N ILE A 53 -20.06 -25.28 8.90
CA ILE A 53 -19.66 -24.21 9.81
C ILE A 53 -19.58 -24.85 11.21
N SER A 54 -18.37 -25.19 11.64
CA SER A 54 -18.14 -25.70 12.98
C SER A 54 -18.37 -24.61 14.04
N PRO A 55 -18.59 -24.98 15.32
CA PRO A 55 -18.69 -24.00 16.40
C PRO A 55 -17.47 -23.07 16.49
N GLU A 56 -16.27 -23.56 16.20
CA GLU A 56 -15.03 -22.79 16.16
C GLU A 56 -15.07 -21.70 15.08
N ILE A 57 -15.53 -22.04 13.87
CA ILE A 57 -15.67 -21.09 12.76
C ILE A 57 -16.73 -20.04 13.10
N GLU A 58 -17.86 -20.45 13.67
CA GLU A 58 -18.94 -19.54 14.06
C GLU A 58 -18.49 -18.57 15.16
N GLU A 59 -17.80 -19.06 16.19
CA GLU A 59 -17.26 -18.24 17.27
C GLU A 59 -16.25 -17.22 16.72
N ARG A 60 -15.35 -17.66 15.85
CA ARG A 60 -14.36 -16.79 15.21
C ARG A 60 -15.01 -15.72 14.33
N LEU A 61 -16.02 -16.07 13.51
CA LEU A 61 -16.78 -15.09 12.71
C LEU A 61 -17.48 -14.06 13.60
N ASN A 62 -18.13 -14.49 14.67
CA ASN A 62 -18.82 -13.59 15.57
C ASN A 62 -17.85 -12.66 16.32
N PHE A 63 -16.71 -13.17 16.74
CA PHE A 63 -15.64 -12.38 17.37
C PHE A 63 -15.09 -11.29 16.42
N GLU A 64 -14.74 -11.67 15.20
CA GLU A 64 -14.22 -10.72 14.21
C GLU A 64 -15.26 -9.67 13.82
N LEU A 65 -16.52 -10.09 13.57
CA LEU A 65 -17.62 -9.19 13.25
C LEU A 65 -17.93 -8.22 14.39
N PHE A 66 -17.83 -8.67 15.64
CA PHE A 66 -17.98 -7.79 16.80
C PHE A 66 -16.86 -6.74 16.85
N THR A 67 -15.61 -7.14 16.63
CA THR A 67 -14.46 -6.23 16.59
C THR A 67 -14.61 -5.21 15.45
N ILE A 68 -14.97 -5.66 14.25
CA ILE A 68 -15.21 -4.79 13.08
C ILE A 68 -16.35 -3.80 13.37
N LYS A 69 -17.43 -4.25 14.04
CA LYS A 69 -18.54 -3.38 14.48
C LYS A 69 -18.05 -2.27 15.40
N THR A 70 -17.39 -2.65 16.49
CA THR A 70 -16.97 -1.72 17.53
C THR A 70 -15.95 -0.70 17.04
N MET A 71 -15.10 -1.09 16.09
CA MET A 71 -14.14 -0.18 15.45
C MET A 71 -14.73 0.63 14.29
N GLY A 72 -15.97 0.34 13.85
CA GLY A 72 -16.66 1.10 12.80
C GLY A 72 -16.17 0.82 11.37
N PHE A 73 -15.50 -0.31 11.11
CA PHE A 73 -14.89 -0.61 9.81
C PHE A 73 -15.74 -1.47 8.87
N ALA A 74 -17.00 -1.72 9.18
CA ALA A 74 -17.86 -2.55 8.32
C ALA A 74 -17.97 -2.00 6.88
N GLY A 75 -18.09 -0.69 6.72
CA GLY A 75 -18.09 -0.03 5.41
C GLY A 75 -16.82 -0.25 4.63
N TYR A 76 -15.66 -0.21 5.30
CA TYR A 76 -14.37 -0.48 4.67
C TYR A 76 -14.30 -1.90 4.09
N PHE A 77 -14.68 -2.91 4.87
CA PHE A 77 -14.74 -4.29 4.38
C PHE A 77 -15.70 -4.45 3.18
N LEU A 78 -16.84 -3.80 3.22
CA LEU A 78 -17.82 -3.85 2.12
C LEU A 78 -17.26 -3.26 0.84
N ILE A 79 -16.59 -2.10 0.93
CA ILE A 79 -15.97 -1.43 -0.21
C ILE A 79 -14.86 -2.30 -0.83
N VAL A 80 -14.00 -2.87 0.01
CA VAL A 80 -12.91 -3.73 -0.45
C VAL A 80 -13.44 -5.00 -1.09
N ALA A 81 -14.40 -5.68 -0.47
CA ALA A 81 -15.03 -6.87 -1.04
C ALA A 81 -15.71 -6.59 -2.38
N ASP A 82 -16.33 -5.43 -2.52
CA ASP A 82 -17.03 -5.01 -3.72
C ASP A 82 -16.09 -4.76 -4.90
N PHE A 83 -15.05 -3.97 -4.75
CA PHE A 83 -14.15 -3.72 -5.88
C PHE A 83 -13.32 -4.95 -6.26
N ILE A 84 -13.00 -5.83 -5.30
CA ILE A 84 -12.35 -7.13 -5.57
C ILE A 84 -13.30 -8.02 -6.39
N LYS A 85 -14.56 -8.11 -5.99
CA LYS A 85 -15.58 -8.85 -6.73
C LYS A 85 -15.75 -8.28 -8.14
N ALA A 86 -15.89 -6.96 -8.26
CA ALA A 86 -16.00 -6.30 -9.55
C ALA A 86 -14.78 -6.58 -10.45
N GLY A 87 -13.56 -6.57 -9.91
CA GLY A 87 -12.36 -6.95 -10.64
C GLY A 87 -12.45 -8.37 -11.21
N ARG A 88 -12.85 -9.35 -10.40
CA ARG A 88 -13.06 -10.74 -10.86
C ARG A 88 -14.15 -10.83 -11.92
N ASP A 89 -15.27 -10.13 -11.75
CA ASP A 89 -16.39 -10.10 -12.70
C ASP A 89 -15.96 -9.46 -14.05
N LEU A 90 -15.01 -8.53 -14.04
CA LEU A 90 -14.39 -7.90 -15.21
C LEU A 90 -13.24 -8.74 -15.82
N GLY A 91 -12.99 -9.95 -15.31
CA GLY A 91 -11.93 -10.84 -15.78
C GLY A 91 -10.51 -10.41 -15.35
N VAL A 92 -10.40 -9.56 -14.34
CA VAL A 92 -9.12 -9.17 -13.76
C VAL A 92 -8.65 -10.24 -12.79
N PHE A 93 -7.39 -10.64 -12.89
CA PHE A 93 -6.78 -11.56 -11.94
C PHE A 93 -6.48 -10.85 -10.62
N VAL A 94 -7.03 -11.40 -9.54
CA VAL A 94 -6.88 -10.84 -8.19
C VAL A 94 -6.05 -11.79 -7.35
N GLY A 95 -5.06 -11.27 -6.65
CA GLY A 95 -4.23 -12.04 -5.75
C GLY A 95 -5.00 -12.63 -4.55
N PRO A 96 -4.45 -13.66 -3.90
CA PRO A 96 -5.12 -14.36 -2.80
C PRO A 96 -5.20 -13.55 -1.50
N GLY A 97 -4.65 -12.32 -1.50
CA GLY A 97 -4.45 -11.51 -0.32
C GLY A 97 -3.08 -11.74 0.31
N ARG A 98 -2.61 -10.75 1.04
CA ARG A 98 -1.30 -10.76 1.71
C ARG A 98 -1.32 -9.97 3.02
N GLY A 99 -0.20 -9.98 3.73
CA GLY A 99 -0.07 -9.26 4.99
C GLY A 99 -0.98 -9.78 6.09
N SER A 100 -1.38 -8.91 6.99
CA SER A 100 -2.16 -9.25 8.17
C SER A 100 -3.64 -9.56 7.86
N ALA A 101 -4.18 -9.03 6.76
CA ALA A 101 -5.57 -9.25 6.34
C ALA A 101 -5.90 -10.76 6.10
N ALA A 102 -4.88 -11.56 5.74
CA ALA A 102 -5.01 -13.01 5.61
C ALA A 102 -5.42 -13.71 6.93
N GLY A 103 -5.27 -13.04 8.08
CA GLY A 103 -5.71 -13.55 9.40
C GLY A 103 -7.21 -13.42 9.68
N SER A 104 -8.00 -12.80 8.77
CA SER A 104 -9.43 -12.57 8.98
C SER A 104 -10.31 -13.61 8.27
N VAL A 105 -11.14 -14.32 9.04
CA VAL A 105 -12.19 -15.22 8.51
C VAL A 105 -13.29 -14.41 7.80
N VAL A 106 -13.61 -13.21 8.29
CA VAL A 106 -14.57 -12.32 7.61
C VAL A 106 -14.04 -11.92 6.23
N ALA A 107 -12.75 -11.55 6.11
CA ALA A 107 -12.13 -11.24 4.83
C ALA A 107 -12.13 -12.45 3.88
N TYR A 108 -11.83 -13.65 4.40
CA TYR A 108 -11.89 -14.89 3.65
C TYR A 108 -13.31 -15.21 3.15
N CYS A 109 -14.30 -15.14 4.03
CA CYS A 109 -15.69 -15.45 3.69
C CYS A 109 -16.32 -14.43 2.73
N THR A 110 -15.92 -13.16 2.81
CA THR A 110 -16.41 -12.11 1.89
C THR A 110 -15.63 -12.05 0.57
N GLY A 111 -14.64 -12.90 0.39
CA GLY A 111 -13.85 -12.98 -0.85
C GLY A 111 -12.77 -11.92 -0.99
N ILE A 112 -12.46 -11.19 0.07
CA ILE A 112 -11.33 -10.25 0.10
C ILE A 112 -10.02 -11.01 -0.01
N THR A 113 -9.88 -12.10 0.76
CA THR A 113 -8.73 -13.00 0.71
C THR A 113 -9.13 -14.39 0.25
N ASN A 114 -8.16 -15.17 -0.22
CA ASN A 114 -8.35 -16.57 -0.59
C ASN A 114 -7.47 -17.52 0.24
N ILE A 115 -7.07 -17.08 1.43
CA ILE A 115 -6.28 -17.83 2.41
C ILE A 115 -7.19 -18.12 3.60
N ASP A 116 -7.39 -19.40 3.91
CA ASP A 116 -8.18 -19.84 5.05
C ASP A 116 -7.41 -19.66 6.36
N PRO A 117 -7.77 -18.66 7.19
CA PRO A 117 -7.01 -18.41 8.43
C PRO A 117 -7.20 -19.48 9.49
N ILE A 118 -8.27 -20.28 9.47
CA ILE A 118 -8.46 -21.39 10.39
C ILE A 118 -7.50 -22.52 10.03
N LYS A 119 -7.47 -22.91 8.74
CA LYS A 119 -6.56 -23.95 8.24
C LYS A 119 -5.10 -23.68 8.55
N TYR A 120 -4.67 -22.41 8.47
CA TYR A 120 -3.29 -22.00 8.67
C TYR A 120 -3.02 -21.41 10.07
N ASN A 121 -3.99 -21.46 10.96
CA ASN A 121 -3.90 -20.97 12.34
C ASN A 121 -3.39 -19.50 12.42
N LEU A 122 -3.96 -18.63 11.58
CA LEU A 122 -3.60 -17.21 11.51
C LEU A 122 -4.39 -16.40 12.52
N LEU A 123 -3.71 -15.40 13.13
CA LEU A 123 -4.27 -14.56 14.18
C LEU A 123 -4.92 -13.29 13.61
N PHE A 124 -6.18 -13.07 13.93
CA PHE A 124 -6.93 -11.87 13.56
C PHE A 124 -6.41 -10.60 14.27
N GLU A 125 -5.92 -10.74 15.49
CA GLU A 125 -5.41 -9.64 16.30
C GLU A 125 -4.15 -8.98 15.71
N ARG A 126 -3.48 -9.65 14.77
CA ARG A 126 -2.40 -9.05 13.99
C ARG A 126 -2.91 -8.09 12.92
N PHE A 127 -4.15 -8.27 12.48
CA PHE A 127 -4.81 -7.44 11.48
C PHE A 127 -5.62 -6.32 12.13
N LEU A 128 -6.55 -6.66 13.03
CA LEU A 128 -7.34 -5.70 13.78
C LEU A 128 -7.23 -5.98 15.28
N ASN A 129 -6.86 -4.96 16.03
CA ASN A 129 -6.78 -5.02 17.49
C ASN A 129 -7.41 -3.74 18.07
N PRO A 130 -8.48 -3.85 18.89
CA PRO A 130 -9.13 -2.70 19.53
C PRO A 130 -8.18 -1.86 20.38
N ASP A 131 -7.12 -2.47 20.94
CA ASP A 131 -6.12 -1.79 21.75
C ASP A 131 -5.13 -0.96 20.91
N ARG A 132 -5.03 -1.26 19.63
CA ARG A 132 -4.26 -0.48 18.65
C ARG A 132 -5.21 0.32 17.77
N LYS A 133 -5.20 1.62 17.91
CA LYS A 133 -6.01 2.54 17.08
C LYS A 133 -5.50 2.67 15.63
N SER A 134 -4.84 1.64 15.09
CA SER A 134 -4.40 1.66 13.71
C SER A 134 -5.55 1.28 12.76
N MET A 135 -5.57 1.91 11.60
CA MET A 135 -6.47 1.55 10.51
C MET A 135 -6.17 0.14 9.99
N PRO A 136 -7.21 -0.61 9.56
CA PRO A 136 -6.97 -1.81 8.78
C PRO A 136 -6.34 -1.44 7.44
N ASP A 137 -5.29 -2.16 7.06
CA ASP A 137 -4.64 -2.02 5.76
C ASP A 137 -4.82 -3.31 4.98
N ILE A 138 -5.64 -3.24 3.93
CA ILE A 138 -5.91 -4.37 3.03
C ILE A 138 -5.28 -4.06 1.69
N ASP A 139 -4.07 -4.55 1.50
CA ASP A 139 -3.40 -4.54 0.20
C ASP A 139 -4.11 -5.46 -0.78
N THR A 140 -4.54 -4.91 -1.91
CA THR A 140 -5.18 -5.69 -2.97
C THR A 140 -4.31 -5.73 -4.20
N ASP A 141 -3.94 -6.95 -4.60
CA ASP A 141 -3.11 -7.19 -5.76
C ASP A 141 -3.99 -7.53 -6.98
N PHE A 142 -3.82 -6.79 -8.07
CA PHE A 142 -4.45 -7.03 -9.37
C PHE A 142 -3.38 -7.34 -10.42
N ASP A 143 -3.73 -8.04 -11.49
CA ASP A 143 -2.86 -8.05 -12.66
C ASP A 143 -2.66 -6.61 -13.18
N ASP A 144 -1.43 -6.30 -13.63
CA ASP A 144 -1.06 -4.92 -13.95
C ASP A 144 -1.82 -4.35 -15.15
N GLU A 145 -2.28 -5.19 -16.07
CA GLU A 145 -3.11 -4.79 -17.21
C GLU A 145 -4.59 -4.58 -16.84
N GLY A 146 -5.08 -5.34 -15.85
CA GLY A 146 -6.47 -5.28 -15.40
C GLY A 146 -6.77 -4.22 -14.34
N ARG A 147 -5.74 -3.74 -13.63
CA ARG A 147 -5.88 -2.78 -12.51
C ARG A 147 -6.71 -1.54 -12.87
N GLU A 148 -6.50 -0.99 -14.06
CA GLU A 148 -7.20 0.21 -14.51
C GLU A 148 -8.72 -0.01 -14.67
N LYS A 149 -9.14 -1.21 -15.05
CA LYS A 149 -10.57 -1.55 -15.15
C LYS A 149 -11.27 -1.47 -13.78
N VAL A 150 -10.57 -1.90 -12.73
CA VAL A 150 -11.10 -1.82 -11.35
C VAL A 150 -11.14 -0.37 -10.88
N LEU A 151 -10.11 0.42 -11.19
CA LEU A 151 -10.10 1.85 -10.88
C LEU A 151 -11.27 2.57 -11.56
N ASN A 152 -11.52 2.30 -12.84
CA ASN A 152 -12.64 2.87 -13.58
C ASN A 152 -14.00 2.47 -12.97
N TYR A 153 -14.16 1.21 -12.55
CA TYR A 153 -15.35 0.79 -11.81
C TYR A 153 -15.58 1.60 -10.54
N VAL A 154 -14.52 1.84 -9.76
CA VAL A 154 -14.61 2.65 -8.52
C VAL A 154 -14.98 4.10 -8.86
N VAL A 155 -14.39 4.68 -9.89
CA VAL A 155 -14.71 6.04 -10.35
C VAL A 155 -16.17 6.15 -10.81
N GLU A 156 -16.67 5.17 -11.56
CA GLU A 156 -18.07 5.15 -11.99
C GLU A 156 -19.04 5.00 -10.80
N LYS A 157 -18.67 4.18 -9.82
CA LYS A 157 -19.52 3.90 -8.65
C LYS A 157 -19.58 5.05 -7.67
N TYR A 158 -18.46 5.69 -7.35
CA TYR A 158 -18.38 6.72 -6.30
C TYR A 158 -18.36 8.15 -6.85
N GLY A 159 -18.01 8.33 -8.12
CA GLY A 159 -17.90 9.62 -8.77
C GLY A 159 -16.46 10.12 -8.92
N LYS A 160 -16.18 10.78 -10.05
CA LYS A 160 -14.84 11.26 -10.41
C LYS A 160 -14.25 12.23 -9.39
N ASN A 161 -15.06 13.06 -8.74
CA ASN A 161 -14.62 14.04 -7.75
C ASN A 161 -14.43 13.44 -6.34
N GLN A 162 -14.86 12.21 -6.13
CA GLN A 162 -14.74 11.48 -4.86
C GLN A 162 -13.57 10.51 -4.84
N VAL A 163 -12.93 10.29 -6.00
CA VAL A 163 -11.79 9.38 -6.15
C VAL A 163 -10.56 10.18 -6.55
N ALA A 164 -9.45 9.98 -5.86
CA ALA A 164 -8.19 10.61 -6.17
C ALA A 164 -7.03 9.63 -6.06
N GLN A 165 -5.99 9.90 -6.83
CA GLN A 165 -4.68 9.29 -6.63
C GLN A 165 -3.92 10.03 -5.54
N ILE A 166 -2.95 9.37 -4.91
CA ILE A 166 -2.12 9.97 -3.87
C ILE A 166 -0.86 10.57 -4.52
N ILE A 167 -0.49 11.78 -4.12
CA ILE A 167 0.76 12.40 -4.56
C ILE A 167 1.98 11.70 -3.95
N THR A 168 3.08 11.76 -4.68
CA THR A 168 4.41 11.47 -4.14
C THR A 168 5.33 12.65 -4.37
N TYR A 169 6.17 12.96 -3.40
CA TYR A 169 7.18 14.00 -3.50
C TYR A 169 8.54 13.36 -3.75
N GLY A 170 9.10 13.60 -4.93
CA GLY A 170 10.47 13.23 -5.24
C GLY A 170 11.42 14.26 -4.62
N THR A 171 12.25 13.84 -3.67
CA THR A 171 13.26 14.68 -3.03
C THR A 171 14.62 14.56 -3.69
N MET A 172 15.46 15.58 -3.52
CA MET A 172 16.84 15.58 -3.98
C MET A 172 17.69 14.69 -3.06
N ALA A 173 18.02 13.48 -3.52
CA ALA A 173 18.97 12.61 -2.82
C ALA A 173 20.42 13.09 -3.05
N ALA A 174 21.36 12.64 -2.24
CA ALA A 174 22.78 13.05 -2.25
C ALA A 174 23.40 13.18 -3.66
N LYS A 175 23.34 12.13 -4.47
CA LYS A 175 23.91 12.14 -5.83
C LYS A 175 23.17 13.08 -6.79
N THR A 176 21.86 13.22 -6.63
CA THR A 176 21.02 14.11 -7.44
C THR A 176 21.32 15.58 -7.11
N SER A 177 21.41 15.90 -5.81
CA SER A 177 21.77 17.25 -5.36
C SER A 177 23.11 17.70 -5.92
N ILE A 178 24.14 16.84 -5.85
CA ILE A 178 25.46 17.12 -6.41
C ILE A 178 25.36 17.41 -7.91
N LYS A 179 24.65 16.58 -8.69
CA LYS A 179 24.52 16.77 -10.15
C LYS A 179 23.75 18.03 -10.52
N ASP A 180 22.66 18.31 -9.83
CA ASP A 180 21.83 19.47 -10.13
C ASP A 180 22.57 20.77 -9.77
N VAL A 181 23.25 20.82 -8.62
CA VAL A 181 24.08 21.97 -8.23
C VAL A 181 25.30 22.15 -9.18
N ALA A 182 25.96 21.03 -9.52
CA ALA A 182 27.08 21.07 -10.47
C ALA A 182 26.67 21.69 -11.80
N ARG A 183 25.48 21.34 -12.31
CA ARG A 183 24.93 21.92 -13.54
C ARG A 183 24.68 23.42 -13.43
N VAL A 184 24.11 23.87 -12.30
CA VAL A 184 23.78 25.27 -12.06
C VAL A 184 25.05 26.12 -11.87
N LEU A 185 26.12 25.55 -11.29
CA LEU A 185 27.40 26.20 -11.06
C LEU A 185 28.40 25.98 -12.22
N ASP A 186 27.97 25.47 -13.36
CA ASP A 186 28.75 25.19 -14.56
C ASP A 186 30.00 24.32 -14.29
N LEU A 187 29.92 23.41 -13.29
CA LEU A 187 30.98 22.43 -13.08
C LEU A 187 30.94 21.38 -14.22
N PRO A 188 32.12 21.06 -14.84
CA PRO A 188 32.14 20.06 -15.90
C PRO A 188 31.51 18.73 -15.52
N LEU A 189 30.79 18.12 -16.46
CA LEU A 189 30.05 16.86 -16.22
C LEU A 189 30.95 15.73 -15.70
N ASN A 190 32.21 15.67 -16.16
CA ASN A 190 33.19 14.69 -15.69
C ASN A 190 33.48 14.85 -14.20
N ASP A 191 33.62 16.09 -13.74
CA ASP A 191 33.89 16.40 -12.33
C ASP A 191 32.63 16.09 -11.47
N ALA A 192 31.45 16.44 -11.95
CA ALA A 192 30.20 16.09 -11.28
C ALA A 192 30.01 14.57 -11.15
N ASN A 193 30.32 13.82 -12.22
CA ASN A 193 30.29 12.36 -12.19
C ASN A 193 31.36 11.77 -11.27
N MET A 194 32.55 12.37 -11.21
CA MET A 194 33.58 11.97 -10.26
C MET A 194 33.13 12.16 -8.82
N LEU A 195 32.55 13.31 -8.46
CA LEU A 195 31.99 13.56 -7.12
C LEU A 195 30.90 12.54 -6.74
N THR A 196 29.97 12.26 -7.64
CA THR A 196 28.89 11.32 -7.35
C THR A 196 29.36 9.87 -7.21
N LYS A 197 30.46 9.48 -7.85
CA LYS A 197 31.08 8.15 -7.67
C LYS A 197 31.75 8.00 -6.30
N LEU A 198 32.10 9.09 -5.64
CA LEU A 198 32.64 9.07 -4.28
C LEU A 198 31.58 8.94 -3.20
N VAL A 199 30.30 9.09 -3.55
CA VAL A 199 29.17 8.83 -2.64
C VAL A 199 28.77 7.36 -2.76
N PRO A 200 28.74 6.58 -1.65
CA PRO A 200 28.37 5.17 -1.66
C PRO A 200 27.00 4.88 -2.31
N GLU A 201 26.86 3.70 -2.92
CA GLU A 201 25.60 3.24 -3.52
C GLU A 201 24.72 2.52 -2.51
N ARG A 202 24.15 3.27 -1.60
CA ARG A 202 23.23 2.74 -0.60
C ARG A 202 21.90 3.50 -0.61
N PRO A 203 20.75 2.80 -0.55
CA PRO A 203 19.45 3.43 -0.37
C PRO A 203 19.45 4.25 0.93
N GLY A 204 18.92 5.48 0.86
CA GLY A 204 18.81 6.35 2.03
C GLY A 204 20.12 6.96 2.53
N ILE A 205 21.23 6.89 1.75
CA ILE A 205 22.47 7.56 2.10
C ILE A 205 22.30 9.08 2.06
N GLU A 206 22.65 9.75 3.13
CA GLU A 206 22.56 11.20 3.29
C GLU A 206 23.94 11.84 3.14
N LEU A 207 24.04 12.92 2.37
CA LEU A 207 25.29 13.64 2.11
C LEU A 207 25.87 14.23 3.40
N ASP A 208 25.02 14.74 4.28
CA ASP A 208 25.44 15.24 5.59
C ASP A 208 26.15 14.17 6.40
N ARG A 209 25.57 12.97 6.50
CA ARG A 209 26.20 11.86 7.20
C ARG A 209 27.52 11.43 6.54
N VAL A 210 27.53 11.34 5.21
CA VAL A 210 28.74 11.01 4.44
C VAL A 210 29.87 12.02 4.74
N LEU A 211 29.55 13.30 4.82
CA LEU A 211 30.56 14.36 5.02
C LEU A 211 30.98 14.53 6.49
N HIS A 212 30.09 14.37 7.45
CA HIS A 212 30.30 14.81 8.83
C HIS A 212 30.23 13.70 9.88
N ALA A 213 29.53 12.56 9.65
CA ALA A 213 29.41 11.51 10.66
C ALA A 213 30.78 10.88 11.00
N PRO A 214 30.98 10.35 12.22
CA PRO A 214 32.14 9.55 12.54
C PRO A 214 32.37 8.41 11.55
N LEU A 215 33.59 8.11 11.19
CA LEU A 215 33.91 7.05 10.24
C LEU A 215 33.61 5.66 10.85
N SER A 216 33.87 5.51 12.16
CA SER A 216 33.71 4.24 12.89
C SER A 216 33.20 4.47 14.31
N GLY A 217 32.77 3.39 14.98
CA GLY A 217 32.23 3.45 16.34
C GLY A 217 30.71 3.58 16.35
N ALA A 218 30.13 3.71 17.54
CA ALA A 218 28.69 3.85 17.71
C ALA A 218 28.14 5.08 16.96
N GLY A 219 27.14 4.88 16.10
CA GLY A 219 26.58 5.92 15.24
C GLY A 219 27.45 6.34 14.06
N GLY A 220 28.59 5.69 13.84
CA GLY A 220 29.46 5.95 12.68
C GLY A 220 28.98 5.25 11.41
N LEU A 221 29.63 5.56 10.30
CA LEU A 221 29.25 5.04 8.98
C LEU A 221 29.47 3.52 8.82
N THR A 222 30.34 2.91 9.63
CA THR A 222 30.54 1.44 9.68
C THR A 222 29.64 0.73 10.68
N ASP A 223 28.80 1.46 11.41
CA ASP A 223 27.87 0.88 12.36
C ASP A 223 26.84 -0.02 11.64
N LYS A 224 26.72 -1.28 12.09
CA LYS A 224 25.83 -2.28 11.48
C LYS A 224 24.34 -1.92 11.57
N GLU A 225 23.96 -1.14 12.58
CA GLU A 225 22.60 -0.66 12.79
C GLU A 225 22.28 0.62 11.99
N LYS A 226 23.27 1.17 11.31
CA LYS A 226 23.19 2.37 10.46
C LYS A 226 23.50 2.02 9.01
N GLU A 227 24.44 2.74 8.40
CA GLU A 227 24.78 2.57 7.00
C GLU A 227 25.54 1.26 6.71
N ASN A 228 26.29 0.74 7.70
CA ASN A 228 27.11 -0.47 7.58
C ASN A 228 27.98 -0.48 6.31
N LEU A 229 28.73 0.59 6.10
CA LEU A 229 29.54 0.77 4.89
C LEU A 229 30.82 -0.08 4.92
N SER A 230 31.26 -0.48 3.74
CA SER A 230 32.47 -1.28 3.55
C SER A 230 33.75 -0.45 3.71
N SER A 231 34.91 -1.12 3.77
CA SER A 231 36.22 -0.45 3.75
C SER A 231 36.45 0.36 2.48
N ASP A 232 35.97 -0.13 1.34
CA ASP A 232 36.12 0.54 0.04
C ASP A 232 35.25 1.82 0.00
N ASP A 233 34.03 1.75 0.51
CA ASP A 233 33.18 2.93 0.68
C ASP A 233 33.86 3.99 1.55
N MET A 234 34.58 3.57 2.60
CA MET A 234 35.28 4.47 3.51
C MET A 234 36.45 5.21 2.82
N GLU A 235 37.13 4.56 1.88
CA GLU A 235 38.15 5.23 1.09
C GLU A 235 37.56 6.30 0.16
N LEU A 236 36.42 6.01 -0.49
CA LEU A 236 35.72 6.97 -1.33
C LEU A 236 35.26 8.19 -0.51
N ILE A 237 34.71 7.94 0.67
CA ILE A 237 34.25 8.99 1.59
C ILE A 237 35.43 9.88 2.05
N ARG A 238 36.58 9.31 2.39
CA ARG A 238 37.75 10.11 2.75
C ARG A 238 38.14 11.05 1.62
N LYS A 239 38.19 10.56 0.38
CA LYS A 239 38.48 11.39 -0.79
C LYS A 239 37.44 12.51 -0.97
N LEU A 240 36.16 12.21 -0.80
CA LEU A 240 35.07 13.21 -0.88
C LEU A 240 35.23 14.28 0.20
N ARG A 241 35.51 13.87 1.45
CA ARG A 241 35.76 14.79 2.57
C ARG A 241 36.99 15.68 2.38
N ASP A 242 38.04 15.14 1.75
CA ASP A 242 39.23 15.94 1.45
C ASP A 242 38.93 17.02 0.40
N ILE A 243 38.13 16.69 -0.64
CA ILE A 243 37.64 17.69 -1.60
C ILE A 243 36.74 18.73 -0.89
N TYR A 244 35.84 18.29 -0.02
CA TYR A 244 34.93 19.18 0.70
C TYR A 244 35.62 20.24 1.55
N LYS A 245 36.80 19.92 2.11
CA LYS A 245 37.62 20.83 2.91
C LYS A 245 38.40 21.89 2.11
N THR A 246 38.44 21.75 0.78
CA THR A 246 39.15 22.71 -0.09
C THR A 246 38.26 23.94 -0.38
N GLU A 247 38.84 24.92 -1.07
CA GLU A 247 38.13 26.08 -1.63
C GLU A 247 37.92 25.93 -3.15
N SER A 248 37.86 24.68 -3.64
CA SER A 248 37.69 24.38 -5.05
C SER A 248 36.24 24.56 -5.51
N ALA A 249 36.02 24.60 -6.84
CA ALA A 249 34.67 24.59 -7.43
C ALA A 249 33.91 23.33 -7.03
N GLN A 250 34.56 22.17 -6.93
CA GLN A 250 33.95 20.91 -6.47
C GLN A 250 33.49 21.02 -5.01
N SER A 251 34.30 21.65 -4.13
CA SER A 251 33.89 21.87 -2.72
C SER A 251 32.68 22.79 -2.63
N LYS A 252 32.63 23.84 -3.44
CA LYS A 252 31.45 24.73 -3.49
C LYS A 252 30.20 23.96 -3.89
N VAL A 253 30.28 23.08 -4.90
CA VAL A 253 29.17 22.21 -5.30
C VAL A 253 28.70 21.31 -4.15
N LEU A 254 29.62 20.71 -3.39
CA LEU A 254 29.26 19.87 -2.24
C LEU A 254 28.58 20.66 -1.13
N LYS A 255 29.06 21.87 -0.82
CA LYS A 255 28.48 22.75 0.21
C LYS A 255 27.05 23.16 -0.16
N GLU A 256 26.80 23.55 -1.39
CA GLU A 256 25.46 23.92 -1.86
C GLU A 256 24.53 22.68 -2.00
N ALA A 257 25.08 21.55 -2.45
CA ALA A 257 24.32 20.29 -2.54
C ALA A 257 23.85 19.81 -1.17
N LEU A 258 24.62 20.00 -0.12
CA LEU A 258 24.28 19.68 1.26
C LEU A 258 23.06 20.50 1.74
N ILE A 259 22.96 21.77 1.33
CA ILE A 259 21.82 22.64 1.68
C ILE A 259 20.54 22.18 0.96
N LEU A 260 20.68 21.73 -0.29
CA LEU A 260 19.54 21.37 -1.13
C LEU A 260 19.08 19.92 -0.97
N GLU A 261 19.92 19.05 -0.39
CA GLU A 261 19.55 17.66 -0.15
C GLU A 261 18.26 17.58 0.69
N GLY A 262 17.35 16.65 0.34
CA GLY A 262 16.08 16.49 1.00
C GLY A 262 14.97 17.46 0.53
N SER A 263 15.31 18.54 -0.19
CA SER A 263 14.34 19.45 -0.75
C SER A 263 13.50 18.77 -1.83
N VAL A 264 12.20 19.12 -1.92
CA VAL A 264 11.33 18.60 -2.97
C VAL A 264 11.81 19.08 -4.34
N ARG A 265 11.99 18.14 -5.26
CA ARG A 265 12.41 18.36 -6.63
C ARG A 265 11.27 18.28 -7.64
N ASN A 266 10.42 17.30 -7.47
CA ASN A 266 9.26 17.09 -8.33
C ASN A 266 8.13 16.39 -7.56
N THR A 267 6.97 16.35 -8.18
CA THR A 267 5.82 15.56 -7.73
C THR A 267 5.56 14.43 -8.71
N GLY A 268 5.07 13.34 -8.21
CA GLY A 268 4.60 12.18 -8.95
C GLY A 268 3.26 11.69 -8.42
N VAL A 269 2.81 10.57 -8.93
CA VAL A 269 1.60 9.89 -8.47
C VAL A 269 1.98 8.56 -7.86
N HIS A 270 1.42 8.23 -6.71
CA HIS A 270 1.64 6.96 -6.03
C HIS A 270 1.16 5.80 -6.91
N ALA A 271 1.99 4.75 -7.03
CA ALA A 271 1.73 3.65 -7.96
C ALA A 271 0.47 2.82 -7.61
N ALA A 272 0.08 2.78 -6.34
CA ALA A 272 -0.98 1.90 -5.85
C ALA A 272 -2.10 2.61 -5.11
N GLY A 273 -1.75 3.59 -4.25
CA GLY A 273 -2.70 4.22 -3.34
C GLY A 273 -3.73 5.10 -4.04
N ILE A 274 -4.99 4.87 -3.72
CA ILE A 274 -6.12 5.71 -4.10
C ILE A 274 -6.90 6.14 -2.86
N ILE A 275 -7.58 7.25 -2.95
CA ILE A 275 -8.53 7.74 -1.95
C ILE A 275 -9.93 7.60 -2.52
N ILE A 276 -10.86 7.13 -1.70
CA ILE A 276 -12.30 7.15 -1.99
C ILE A 276 -12.99 7.91 -0.87
N ALA A 277 -13.62 9.03 -1.19
CA ALA A 277 -14.24 9.93 -0.22
C ALA A 277 -15.77 9.86 -0.26
N PRO A 278 -16.47 10.22 0.84
CA PRO A 278 -17.93 10.24 0.90
C PRO A 278 -18.58 11.40 0.13
N LYS A 279 -17.80 12.42 -0.22
CA LYS A 279 -18.22 13.60 -0.96
C LYS A 279 -17.06 14.16 -1.79
N ASP A 280 -17.29 15.24 -2.51
CA ASP A 280 -16.24 15.91 -3.30
C ASP A 280 -14.98 16.15 -2.44
N LEU A 281 -13.83 15.66 -2.92
CA LEU A 281 -12.56 15.74 -2.20
C LEU A 281 -12.10 17.17 -1.93
N THR A 282 -12.48 18.12 -2.79
CA THR A 282 -12.13 19.55 -2.60
C THR A 282 -12.76 20.16 -1.35
N GLU A 283 -13.81 19.53 -0.80
CA GLU A 283 -14.41 19.92 0.47
C GLU A 283 -13.72 19.33 1.70
N ILE A 284 -12.78 18.41 1.52
CA ILE A 284 -12.15 17.66 2.59
C ILE A 284 -10.66 17.97 2.68
N ILE A 285 -9.96 17.85 1.55
CA ILE A 285 -8.50 18.01 1.45
C ILE A 285 -8.12 18.81 0.21
N PRO A 286 -6.96 19.47 0.20
CA PRO A 286 -6.45 20.12 -1.00
C PRO A 286 -6.08 19.06 -2.06
N VAL A 287 -6.49 19.30 -3.30
CA VAL A 287 -6.20 18.44 -4.45
C VAL A 287 -5.50 19.24 -5.55
N ALA A 288 -4.84 18.53 -6.43
CA ALA A 288 -4.18 19.05 -7.62
C ALA A 288 -4.57 18.21 -8.84
N THR A 289 -4.19 18.68 -10.02
CA THR A 289 -4.24 17.91 -11.27
C THR A 289 -2.84 17.41 -11.61
N ALA A 290 -2.74 16.23 -12.22
CA ALA A 290 -1.50 15.72 -12.76
C ALA A 290 -1.61 15.58 -14.28
N LYS A 291 -0.47 15.78 -14.98
CA LYS A 291 -0.42 15.78 -16.46
C LYS A 291 -0.93 14.48 -17.08
N ASP A 292 -0.66 13.37 -16.41
CA ASP A 292 -0.94 12.02 -16.92
C ASP A 292 -2.12 11.34 -16.16
N SER A 293 -2.96 12.11 -15.47
CA SER A 293 -4.14 11.60 -14.77
C SER A 293 -5.36 12.48 -15.02
N GLU A 294 -6.49 11.83 -15.28
CA GLU A 294 -7.78 12.50 -15.34
C GLU A 294 -8.43 12.68 -13.96
N LEU A 295 -7.91 11.97 -12.94
CA LEU A 295 -8.39 12.06 -11.56
C LEU A 295 -7.65 13.18 -10.82
N TYR A 296 -8.27 13.66 -9.76
CA TYR A 296 -7.56 14.47 -8.77
C TYR A 296 -6.37 13.70 -8.20
N VAL A 297 -5.34 14.45 -7.82
CA VAL A 297 -4.21 13.97 -7.03
C VAL A 297 -4.22 14.72 -5.71
N THR A 298 -4.14 14.03 -4.58
CA THR A 298 -4.09 14.69 -3.28
C THR A 298 -2.84 15.55 -3.16
N GLN A 299 -2.89 16.65 -2.38
CA GLN A 299 -1.67 17.41 -2.05
C GLN A 299 -0.99 16.92 -0.77
N TYR A 300 -1.64 16.01 -0.03
CA TYR A 300 -1.03 15.26 1.06
C TYR A 300 -0.53 13.91 0.56
N GLU A 301 0.68 13.54 0.93
CA GLU A 301 1.26 12.23 0.60
C GLU A 301 0.68 11.10 1.47
N GLY A 302 0.95 9.85 1.08
CA GLY A 302 0.38 8.67 1.70
C GLY A 302 0.64 8.51 3.20
N THR A 303 1.74 9.09 3.71
CA THR A 303 2.09 9.02 5.15
C THR A 303 1.24 9.92 6.02
N VAL A 304 0.64 10.98 5.48
CA VAL A 304 -0.12 11.99 6.24
C VAL A 304 -1.57 12.14 5.78
N VAL A 305 -1.95 11.56 4.66
CA VAL A 305 -3.29 11.74 4.08
C VAL A 305 -4.39 11.18 4.99
N GLU A 306 -4.11 10.13 5.75
CA GLU A 306 -5.04 9.54 6.70
C GLU A 306 -5.29 10.44 7.92
N ASP A 307 -4.29 11.20 8.36
CA ASP A 307 -4.44 12.19 9.43
C ASP A 307 -5.39 13.33 9.02
N ALA A 308 -5.54 13.57 7.72
CA ALA A 308 -6.52 14.50 7.18
C ALA A 308 -7.95 13.94 7.14
N GLY A 309 -8.16 12.70 7.57
CA GLY A 309 -9.46 12.08 7.76
C GLY A 309 -9.99 11.28 6.59
N VAL A 310 -9.23 11.06 5.52
CA VAL A 310 -9.58 10.20 4.39
C VAL A 310 -8.86 8.86 4.49
N ILE A 311 -9.40 7.83 3.82
CA ILE A 311 -8.81 6.49 3.85
C ILE A 311 -8.09 6.19 2.55
N LYS A 312 -6.87 5.65 2.69
CA LYS A 312 -6.09 5.09 1.59
C LYS A 312 -6.54 3.65 1.32
N MET A 313 -6.65 3.31 0.06
CA MET A 313 -6.86 1.94 -0.42
C MET A 313 -5.76 1.60 -1.43
N ASP A 314 -5.10 0.46 -1.25
CA ASP A 314 -3.97 0.08 -2.08
C ASP A 314 -4.41 -0.88 -3.20
N PHE A 315 -4.37 -0.37 -4.44
CA PHE A 315 -4.60 -1.11 -5.68
C PHE A 315 -3.25 -1.38 -6.34
N LEU A 316 -2.64 -2.51 -6.02
CA LEU A 316 -1.32 -2.86 -6.53
C LEU A 316 -1.44 -3.61 -7.86
N GLY A 317 -0.72 -3.14 -8.88
CA GLY A 317 -0.57 -3.87 -10.15
C GLY A 317 0.64 -4.81 -10.08
N LEU A 318 0.41 -6.13 -10.12
CA LEU A 318 1.46 -7.15 -10.08
C LEU A 318 1.59 -7.87 -11.40
N ARG A 319 2.75 -7.70 -12.05
CA ARG A 319 3.10 -8.40 -13.29
C ARG A 319 3.10 -9.93 -13.14
N THR A 320 3.41 -10.44 -11.96
CA THR A 320 3.35 -11.88 -11.68
C THR A 320 1.94 -12.44 -11.88
N LEU A 321 0.90 -11.70 -11.49
CA LEU A 321 -0.49 -12.12 -11.72
C LEU A 321 -0.84 -12.15 -13.21
N THR A 322 -0.34 -11.19 -13.99
CA THR A 322 -0.47 -11.17 -15.45
C THR A 322 0.19 -12.40 -16.08
N ILE A 323 1.42 -12.74 -15.64
CA ILE A 323 2.13 -13.93 -16.12
C ILE A 323 1.35 -15.21 -15.81
N ILE A 324 0.80 -15.34 -14.59
CA ILE A 324 -0.03 -16.50 -14.20
C ILE A 324 -1.29 -16.58 -15.07
N ARG A 325 -2.01 -15.48 -15.23
CA ARG A 325 -3.20 -15.39 -16.09
C ARG A 325 -2.91 -15.85 -17.51
N ASP A 326 -1.83 -15.33 -18.10
CA ASP A 326 -1.45 -15.66 -19.47
C ASP A 326 -0.99 -17.11 -19.61
N ALA A 327 -0.29 -17.65 -18.60
CA ALA A 327 0.09 -19.06 -18.57
C ALA A 327 -1.15 -19.97 -18.52
N LEU A 328 -2.14 -19.68 -17.68
CA LEU A 328 -3.39 -20.43 -17.61
C LEU A 328 -4.16 -20.39 -18.95
N LYS A 329 -4.20 -19.22 -19.60
CA LYS A 329 -4.80 -19.06 -20.90
C LYS A 329 -4.10 -19.93 -21.96
N LEU A 330 -2.76 -19.89 -22.02
CA LEU A 330 -1.97 -20.68 -22.97
C LEU A 330 -2.12 -22.19 -22.72
N ILE A 331 -2.19 -22.64 -21.45
CA ILE A 331 -2.45 -24.05 -21.12
C ILE A 331 -3.82 -24.48 -21.64
N LYS A 332 -4.84 -23.67 -21.44
CA LYS A 332 -6.20 -23.94 -21.93
C LYS A 332 -6.23 -24.02 -23.46
N GLU A 333 -5.60 -23.06 -24.14
CA GLU A 333 -5.55 -23.00 -25.63
C GLU A 333 -4.76 -24.15 -26.25
N ASN A 334 -3.61 -24.52 -25.67
CA ASN A 334 -2.71 -25.52 -26.26
C ASN A 334 -3.02 -26.96 -25.83
N HIS A 335 -3.57 -27.15 -24.63
CA HIS A 335 -3.78 -28.50 -24.05
C HIS A 335 -5.25 -28.78 -23.72
N GLY A 336 -6.16 -27.83 -23.85
CA GLY A 336 -7.58 -27.99 -23.49
C GLY A 336 -7.81 -28.19 -21.98
N VAL A 337 -6.82 -27.92 -21.14
CA VAL A 337 -6.88 -28.12 -19.70
C VAL A 337 -7.24 -26.80 -19.04
N GLU A 338 -8.29 -26.80 -18.22
CA GLU A 338 -8.68 -25.66 -17.39
C GLU A 338 -8.16 -25.90 -15.98
N ILE A 339 -7.34 -24.98 -15.48
CA ILE A 339 -6.75 -25.03 -14.14
C ILE A 339 -7.34 -23.91 -13.31
N ASP A 340 -7.93 -24.28 -12.17
CA ASP A 340 -8.30 -23.32 -11.12
C ASP A 340 -7.09 -23.11 -10.19
N ILE A 341 -6.47 -21.93 -10.30
CA ILE A 341 -5.26 -21.57 -9.54
C ILE A 341 -5.50 -21.61 -8.01
N ASP A 342 -6.73 -21.37 -7.57
CA ASP A 342 -7.08 -21.33 -6.16
C ASP A 342 -7.16 -22.72 -5.52
N THR A 343 -7.21 -23.78 -6.35
CA THR A 343 -7.36 -25.17 -5.90
C THR A 343 -6.14 -26.05 -6.17
N ILE A 344 -5.04 -25.48 -6.73
CA ILE A 344 -3.81 -26.26 -6.95
C ILE A 344 -3.22 -26.76 -5.63
N PRO A 345 -2.67 -27.99 -5.58
CA PRO A 345 -1.98 -28.49 -4.39
C PRO A 345 -0.69 -27.71 -4.17
N LEU A 346 -0.52 -27.18 -2.95
CA LEU A 346 0.67 -26.40 -2.57
C LEU A 346 1.80 -27.27 -2.00
N ASP A 347 1.63 -28.60 -1.98
CA ASP A 347 2.54 -29.59 -1.41
C ASP A 347 2.98 -30.67 -2.41
N ASP A 348 2.85 -30.39 -3.72
CA ASP A 348 3.26 -31.31 -4.77
C ASP A 348 4.80 -31.46 -4.81
N LYS A 349 5.26 -32.66 -4.37
CA LYS A 349 6.70 -32.98 -4.29
C LYS A 349 7.43 -32.89 -5.62
N LYS A 350 6.76 -33.29 -6.73
CA LYS A 350 7.39 -33.25 -8.05
C LYS A 350 7.64 -31.82 -8.51
N THR A 351 6.73 -30.90 -8.18
CA THR A 351 6.92 -29.48 -8.45
C THR A 351 8.09 -28.93 -7.64
N PHE A 352 8.21 -29.29 -6.36
CA PHE A 352 9.33 -28.86 -5.53
C PHE A 352 10.68 -29.46 -5.93
N GLU A 353 10.71 -30.60 -6.59
CA GLU A 353 11.95 -31.20 -7.13
C GLU A 353 12.53 -30.39 -8.32
N LEU A 354 11.78 -29.41 -8.86
CA LEU A 354 12.27 -28.51 -9.92
C LEU A 354 13.13 -27.36 -9.38
N TYR A 355 13.10 -27.08 -8.07
CA TYR A 355 13.86 -26.03 -7.41
C TYR A 355 15.09 -26.58 -6.69
#